data_788e45ee199d9c4c85d7147720e52c0a
#
_entry.id   788e45ee199d9c4c85d7147720e52c0a
#
_cell.length_a   1.000
_cell.length_b   1.000
_cell.length_c   1.000
_cell.angle_alpha   90.00
_cell.angle_beta   90.00
_cell.angle_gamma   90.00
#
_symmetry.space_group_name_H-M   'P 1'
#
loop_
_entity.id
_entity.type
_entity.pdbx_description
1 polymer ?
#
loop_
_entity_poly.entity_id
_entity_poly.type
_entity_poly.pdbx_seq_one_letter_code
_entity_poly.pdbx_strand_id
1 'polypeptide(L)'
;DFDPARDNVVVKEDFRPSVLNQPGQQYPMVNSQGYARFRVVAPDAKSVIVSLGLGGRGGTVLRKDKEGVWVGTTDGPMDEGFHYYHLTIDGGVFNDPGAKNYYGSCRWESGIEIPAHDADFYAMKEVPHGNVQQVYFYSKSTNTHRRAFVYTPPTYGKDKKKYPVLYLQHGWGEDETAWSNQGHANLIMDNLIAEGKIEPFIIVMTYGMTNDVRFGHINQFTAKEFETVLVDELIPYIDSNFRTLADKKHRAMAGLSMGGFETRLITLRRPEVFNYYGLLSGGVYAP
;
A
#
# COMPACT_ATOMS: atom_id res chain seq x y z
N ASP A 1 -1.67 -24.38 19.51
CA ASP A 1 -0.60 -24.91 20.36
C ASP A 1 -0.28 -23.92 21.47
N PHE A 2 -0.23 -24.42 22.71
CA PHE A 2 0.07 -23.63 23.91
C PHE A 2 1.51 -23.10 23.82
N ASP A 3 1.66 -21.77 23.86
CA ASP A 3 2.96 -21.10 23.96
C ASP A 3 3.03 -20.39 25.32
N PRO A 4 3.84 -20.91 26.28
CA PRO A 4 3.92 -20.34 27.63
C PRO A 4 4.37 -18.86 27.64
N ALA A 5 5.16 -18.44 26.65
CA ALA A 5 5.59 -17.05 26.54
C ALA A 5 4.47 -16.13 26.06
N ARG A 6 3.51 -16.66 25.30
CA ARG A 6 2.38 -15.95 24.71
C ARG A 6 1.14 -16.00 25.61
N ASP A 7 0.88 -17.15 26.22
CA ASP A 7 -0.35 -17.39 26.96
C ASP A 7 -0.35 -16.79 28.37
N ASN A 8 0.81 -16.29 28.82
CA ASN A 8 0.95 -15.59 30.10
C ASN A 8 1.05 -14.07 29.98
N VAL A 9 0.89 -13.52 28.76
CA VAL A 9 0.94 -12.06 28.56
C VAL A 9 -0.37 -11.42 28.97
N VAL A 10 -0.31 -10.53 29.96
CA VAL A 10 -1.45 -9.70 30.35
C VAL A 10 -1.61 -8.58 29.33
N VAL A 11 -2.77 -8.52 28.66
CA VAL A 11 -3.12 -7.46 27.71
C VAL A 11 -3.32 -6.15 28.48
N LYS A 12 -2.54 -5.13 28.17
CA LYS A 12 -2.66 -3.81 28.79
C LYS A 12 -3.89 -3.07 28.26
N GLU A 13 -4.68 -2.50 29.16
CA GLU A 13 -5.90 -1.77 28.83
C GLU A 13 -5.64 -0.29 28.45
N ASP A 14 -4.49 0.00 27.86
CA ASP A 14 -4.12 1.31 27.36
C ASP A 14 -4.48 1.54 25.88
N PHE A 15 -5.61 0.98 25.45
CA PHE A 15 -6.09 1.09 24.08
C PHE A 15 -6.40 2.53 23.68
N ARG A 16 -6.01 2.88 22.46
CA ARG A 16 -6.28 4.17 21.83
C ARG A 16 -6.81 3.96 20.41
N PRO A 17 -7.63 4.88 19.88
CA PRO A 17 -8.08 4.79 18.50
C PRO A 17 -6.91 4.66 17.53
N SER A 18 -7.05 3.78 16.54
CA SER A 18 -6.11 3.75 15.41
C SER A 18 -6.10 5.09 14.70
N VAL A 19 -4.92 5.53 14.26
CA VAL A 19 -4.76 6.80 13.52
C VAL A 19 -5.42 6.78 12.15
N LEU A 20 -5.84 5.61 11.66
CA LEU A 20 -6.55 5.44 10.39
C LEU A 20 -8.06 5.39 10.55
N ASN A 21 -8.60 5.69 11.73
CA ASN A 21 -10.04 5.74 11.92
C ASN A 21 -10.67 6.94 11.20
N GLN A 22 -11.94 6.79 10.85
CA GLN A 22 -12.75 7.91 10.40
C GLN A 22 -12.83 8.97 11.53
N PRO A 23 -12.96 10.26 11.19
CA PRO A 23 -13.03 11.30 12.20
C PRO A 23 -14.09 11.02 13.29
N GLY A 24 -13.66 11.08 14.55
CA GLY A 24 -14.54 10.86 15.69
C GLY A 24 -14.79 9.40 16.06
N GLN A 25 -14.33 8.44 15.26
CA GLN A 25 -14.52 7.03 15.54
C GLN A 25 -13.46 6.51 16.53
N GLN A 26 -13.92 5.83 17.58
CA GLN A 26 -13.04 5.31 18.63
C GLN A 26 -12.46 3.92 18.28
N TYR A 27 -13.13 3.16 17.42
CA TYR A 27 -12.73 1.81 17.03
C TYR A 27 -12.41 1.73 15.55
N PRO A 28 -11.48 0.85 15.16
CA PRO A 28 -10.66 -0.04 15.99
C PRO A 28 -9.67 0.70 16.87
N MET A 29 -9.29 0.04 17.97
CA MET A 29 -8.29 0.54 18.92
C MET A 29 -7.03 -0.33 18.90
N VAL A 30 -5.90 0.26 19.27
CA VAL A 30 -4.60 -0.42 19.39
C VAL A 30 -4.00 -0.08 20.75
N ASN A 31 -3.40 -1.07 21.43
CA ASN A 31 -2.69 -0.83 22.68
C ASN A 31 -1.16 -0.71 22.48
N SER A 32 -0.44 -0.44 23.55
CA SER A 32 1.02 -0.27 23.55
C SER A 32 1.79 -1.55 23.17
N GLN A 33 1.13 -2.70 23.25
CA GLN A 33 1.72 -3.99 22.89
C GLN A 33 1.46 -4.41 21.44
N GLY A 34 0.63 -3.66 20.70
CA GLY A 34 0.24 -3.98 19.34
C GLY A 34 -1.02 -4.83 19.21
N TYR A 35 -1.75 -5.09 20.29
CA TYR A 35 -3.07 -5.73 20.22
C TYR A 35 -4.08 -4.77 19.61
N ALA A 36 -4.97 -5.29 18.78
CA ALA A 36 -6.07 -4.53 18.19
C ALA A 36 -7.40 -4.98 18.76
N ARG A 37 -8.30 -4.03 19.00
CA ARG A 37 -9.66 -4.27 19.51
C ARG A 37 -10.68 -3.67 18.55
N PHE A 38 -11.66 -4.49 18.19
CA PHE A 38 -12.69 -4.14 17.22
C PHE A 38 -14.05 -4.07 17.90
N ARG A 39 -14.91 -3.18 17.41
CA ARG A 39 -16.30 -3.03 17.89
C ARG A 39 -17.22 -2.82 16.71
N VAL A 40 -18.24 -3.63 16.59
CA VAL A 40 -19.21 -3.60 15.49
C VAL A 40 -20.62 -3.69 16.05
N VAL A 41 -21.50 -2.76 15.64
CA VAL A 41 -22.93 -2.79 16.00
C VAL A 41 -23.66 -3.57 14.93
N ALA A 42 -24.09 -4.78 15.27
CA ALA A 42 -24.82 -5.67 14.36
C ALA A 42 -25.79 -6.55 15.18
N PRO A 43 -26.92 -5.97 15.69
CA PRO A 43 -27.78 -6.64 16.66
C PRO A 43 -28.43 -7.92 16.13
N ASP A 44 -28.70 -7.98 14.84
CA ASP A 44 -29.36 -9.13 14.20
C ASP A 44 -28.37 -10.16 13.64
N ALA A 45 -27.07 -9.88 13.69
CA ALA A 45 -26.06 -10.80 13.19
C ALA A 45 -25.89 -12.02 14.13
N LYS A 46 -25.51 -13.15 13.54
CA LYS A 46 -25.21 -14.41 14.25
C LYS A 46 -23.72 -14.63 14.39
N SER A 47 -22.91 -14.02 13.52
CA SER A 47 -21.46 -14.18 13.49
C SER A 47 -20.81 -12.91 12.96
N VAL A 48 -19.77 -12.45 13.63
CA VAL A 48 -18.91 -11.35 13.17
C VAL A 48 -17.46 -11.75 13.36
N ILE A 49 -16.69 -11.74 12.28
CA ILE A 49 -15.28 -12.07 12.28
C ILE A 49 -14.54 -10.91 11.61
N VAL A 50 -13.45 -10.49 12.22
CA VAL A 50 -12.49 -9.58 11.58
C VAL A 50 -11.49 -10.42 10.80
N SER A 51 -11.50 -10.31 9.49
CA SER A 51 -10.55 -11.01 8.61
C SER A 51 -9.42 -10.07 8.27
N LEU A 52 -8.23 -10.37 8.75
CA LEU A 52 -7.02 -9.62 8.44
C LEU A 52 -6.56 -10.02 7.02
N GLY A 53 -6.14 -9.03 6.22
CA GLY A 53 -5.70 -9.26 4.84
C GLY A 53 -4.39 -10.05 4.74
N LEU A 54 -3.80 -10.10 3.56
CA LEU A 54 -2.51 -10.75 3.32
C LEU A 54 -1.46 -10.25 4.32
N GLY A 55 -0.82 -11.19 5.03
CA GLY A 55 0.14 -10.87 6.10
C GLY A 55 -0.49 -10.73 7.49
N GLY A 56 -1.83 -10.78 7.60
CA GLY A 56 -2.50 -10.87 8.88
C GLY A 56 -2.44 -12.28 9.45
N ARG A 57 -2.38 -12.39 10.78
CA ARG A 57 -2.38 -13.68 11.47
C ARG A 57 -3.82 -14.11 11.76
N GLY A 58 -4.46 -14.77 10.80
CA GLY A 58 -5.80 -15.29 10.98
C GLY A 58 -6.85 -14.21 11.26
N GLY A 59 -8.07 -14.62 11.52
CA GLY A 59 -9.16 -13.73 11.87
C GLY A 59 -9.35 -13.59 13.38
N THR A 60 -10.06 -12.56 13.78
CA THR A 60 -10.49 -12.37 15.16
C THR A 60 -12.01 -12.54 15.23
N VAL A 61 -12.46 -13.52 16.02
CA VAL A 61 -13.89 -13.76 16.25
C VAL A 61 -14.38 -12.78 17.31
N LEU A 62 -15.39 -11.99 16.96
CA LEU A 62 -16.02 -11.08 17.91
C LEU A 62 -17.13 -11.80 18.67
N ARG A 63 -17.44 -11.29 19.85
CA ARG A 63 -18.52 -11.80 20.71
C ARG A 63 -19.56 -10.72 20.93
N LYS A 64 -20.83 -11.10 20.81
CA LYS A 64 -21.97 -10.19 21.00
C LYS A 64 -22.28 -10.02 22.48
N ASP A 65 -22.38 -8.76 22.90
CA ASP A 65 -22.86 -8.42 24.24
C ASP A 65 -24.40 -8.39 24.29
N LYS A 66 -24.92 -8.04 25.46
CA LYS A 66 -26.38 -7.98 25.71
C LYS A 66 -27.10 -6.89 24.90
N GLU A 67 -26.36 -5.92 24.39
CA GLU A 67 -26.89 -4.77 23.65
C GLU A 67 -26.82 -4.97 22.13
N GLY A 68 -26.34 -6.13 21.67
CA GLY A 68 -26.17 -6.42 20.25
C GLY A 68 -24.90 -5.84 19.66
N VAL A 69 -23.92 -5.49 20.49
CA VAL A 69 -22.62 -4.96 20.08
C VAL A 69 -21.59 -6.08 20.12
N TRP A 70 -20.86 -6.20 19.01
CA TRP A 70 -19.81 -7.21 18.85
C TRP A 70 -18.45 -6.60 19.16
N VAL A 71 -17.72 -7.22 20.08
CA VAL A 71 -16.38 -6.76 20.50
C VAL A 71 -15.42 -7.95 20.53
N GLY A 72 -14.17 -7.69 20.18
CA GLY A 72 -13.10 -8.67 20.30
C GLY A 72 -11.73 -8.03 20.17
N THR A 73 -10.76 -8.67 20.81
CA THR A 73 -9.35 -8.29 20.78
C THR A 73 -8.56 -9.40 20.09
N THR A 74 -7.54 -9.05 19.32
CA THR A 74 -6.66 -10.04 18.67
C THR A 74 -6.01 -10.95 19.70
N ASP A 75 -5.75 -12.21 19.34
CA ASP A 75 -5.15 -13.21 20.25
C ASP A 75 -3.70 -12.88 20.60
N GLY A 76 -3.04 -12.07 19.76
CA GLY A 76 -1.69 -11.64 19.97
C GLY A 76 -1.44 -10.28 19.34
N PRO A 77 -0.26 -9.71 19.57
CA PRO A 77 0.13 -8.44 18.93
C PRO A 77 0.23 -8.63 17.41
N MET A 78 -0.22 -7.62 16.70
CA MET A 78 -0.02 -7.51 15.25
C MET A 78 1.35 -6.92 14.96
N ASP A 79 1.88 -7.20 13.79
CA ASP A 79 3.13 -6.60 13.34
C ASP A 79 2.98 -5.08 13.17
N GLU A 80 4.05 -4.35 13.45
CA GLU A 80 4.07 -2.89 13.28
C GLU A 80 3.78 -2.48 11.84
N GLY A 81 3.08 -1.36 11.68
CA GLY A 81 2.78 -0.75 10.41
C GLY A 81 1.33 -0.94 9.97
N PHE A 82 1.10 -0.79 8.67
CA PHE A 82 -0.22 -0.82 8.05
C PHE A 82 -0.72 -2.26 7.85
N HIS A 83 -2.03 -2.47 8.13
CA HIS A 83 -2.72 -3.74 7.85
C HIS A 83 -4.05 -3.49 7.18
N TYR A 84 -4.39 -4.34 6.19
CA TYR A 84 -5.73 -4.43 5.64
C TYR A 84 -6.60 -5.31 6.53
N TYR A 85 -7.89 -4.99 6.61
CA TYR A 85 -8.87 -5.88 7.21
C TYR A 85 -10.27 -5.62 6.64
N HIS A 86 -11.15 -6.59 6.83
CA HIS A 86 -12.57 -6.44 6.59
C HIS A 86 -13.37 -7.24 7.62
N LEU A 87 -14.67 -7.03 7.64
CA LEU A 87 -15.60 -7.74 8.51
C LEU A 87 -16.30 -8.82 7.70
N THR A 88 -16.41 -10.02 8.28
CA THR A 88 -17.26 -11.07 7.74
C THR A 88 -18.45 -11.21 8.69
N ILE A 89 -19.62 -10.76 8.26
CA ILE A 89 -20.86 -10.76 9.04
C ILE A 89 -21.83 -11.73 8.39
N ASP A 90 -22.13 -12.83 9.07
CA ASP A 90 -23.03 -13.89 8.58
C ASP A 90 -22.66 -14.37 7.15
N GLY A 91 -21.34 -14.46 6.88
CA GLY A 91 -20.80 -14.88 5.60
C GLY A 91 -20.64 -13.77 4.56
N GLY A 92 -21.21 -12.60 4.77
CA GLY A 92 -21.03 -11.43 3.91
C GLY A 92 -19.78 -10.64 4.28
N VAL A 93 -19.13 -10.03 3.29
CA VAL A 93 -17.91 -9.24 3.49
C VAL A 93 -18.27 -7.76 3.46
N PHE A 94 -17.88 -7.03 4.51
CA PHE A 94 -18.18 -5.62 4.71
C PHE A 94 -16.95 -4.86 5.17
N ASN A 95 -16.92 -3.57 4.85
CA ASN A 95 -15.94 -2.67 5.43
C ASN A 95 -16.40 -2.20 6.82
N ASP A 96 -15.42 -1.92 7.69
CA ASP A 96 -15.68 -1.33 8.99
C ASP A 96 -16.01 0.16 8.81
N PRO A 97 -17.20 0.63 9.21
CA PRO A 97 -17.55 2.04 9.09
C PRO A 97 -16.69 2.97 9.96
N GLY A 98 -15.99 2.41 10.96
CA GLY A 98 -15.09 3.18 11.83
C GLY A 98 -13.72 3.45 11.21
N ALA A 99 -13.34 2.79 10.12
CA ALA A 99 -12.02 2.87 9.53
C ALA A 99 -12.04 3.55 8.15
N LYS A 100 -10.92 4.14 7.78
CA LYS A 100 -10.69 4.59 6.40
C LYS A 100 -10.41 3.39 5.50
N ASN A 101 -10.64 3.56 4.20
CA ASN A 101 -10.51 2.51 3.22
C ASN A 101 -9.28 2.69 2.34
N TYR A 102 -8.69 1.54 1.99
CA TYR A 102 -7.48 1.45 1.16
C TYR A 102 -7.64 0.30 0.18
N TYR A 103 -7.19 0.49 -1.07
CA TYR A 103 -7.33 -0.56 -2.07
C TYR A 103 -6.24 -1.62 -1.92
N GLY A 104 -6.67 -2.85 -1.64
CA GLY A 104 -5.83 -4.03 -1.54
C GLY A 104 -6.68 -5.30 -1.56
N SER A 105 -6.06 -6.46 -1.76
CA SER A 105 -6.79 -7.74 -1.90
C SER A 105 -7.89 -7.69 -2.97
N CYS A 106 -7.67 -6.96 -4.04
CA CYS A 106 -8.60 -6.71 -5.16
C CYS A 106 -9.93 -6.05 -4.75
N ARG A 107 -9.94 -5.31 -3.64
CA ARG A 107 -11.11 -4.57 -3.16
C ARG A 107 -10.69 -3.40 -2.28
N TRP A 108 -11.64 -2.52 -1.98
CA TRP A 108 -11.45 -1.53 -0.93
C TRP A 108 -11.54 -2.22 0.42
N GLU A 109 -10.43 -2.23 1.15
CA GLU A 109 -10.31 -2.80 2.48
C GLU A 109 -10.34 -1.71 3.54
N SER A 110 -10.73 -2.05 4.76
CA SER A 110 -10.49 -1.20 5.92
C SER A 110 -9.01 -1.23 6.28
N GLY A 111 -8.49 -0.15 6.86
CA GLY A 111 -7.11 -0.04 7.28
C GLY A 111 -6.95 0.15 8.78
N ILE A 112 -5.91 -0.42 9.34
CA ILE A 112 -5.49 -0.20 10.72
C ILE A 112 -3.97 -0.02 10.75
N GLU A 113 -3.51 0.93 11.55
CA GLU A 113 -2.07 1.18 11.76
C GLU A 113 -1.67 0.70 13.15
N ILE A 114 -0.72 -0.21 13.20
CA ILE A 114 -0.05 -0.60 14.44
C ILE A 114 1.17 0.30 14.60
N PRO A 115 1.28 1.10 15.69
CA PRO A 115 2.39 2.03 15.85
C PRO A 115 3.74 1.34 15.74
N ALA A 116 4.60 1.86 14.86
CA ALA A 116 5.93 1.33 14.64
C ALA A 116 6.95 2.11 15.48
N HIS A 117 7.97 1.41 16.00
CA HIS A 117 9.06 2.03 16.77
C HIS A 117 9.87 3.03 15.93
N ASP A 118 9.89 2.85 14.62
CA ASP A 118 10.62 3.68 13.65
C ASP A 118 9.70 4.56 12.79
N ALA A 119 8.49 4.85 13.24
CA ALA A 119 7.47 5.60 12.49
C ALA A 119 7.94 6.98 12.03
N ASP A 120 9.01 7.52 12.61
CA ASP A 120 9.49 8.87 12.33
C ASP A 120 9.84 9.08 10.85
N PHE A 121 10.38 8.07 10.16
CA PHE A 121 10.79 8.22 8.76
C PHE A 121 9.63 8.43 7.79
N TYR A 122 8.42 7.99 8.10
CA TYR A 122 7.23 8.17 7.26
C TYR A 122 6.16 9.07 7.89
N ALA A 123 6.44 9.65 9.04
CA ALA A 123 5.47 10.51 9.71
C ALA A 123 5.21 11.80 8.93
N MET A 124 3.99 12.34 9.07
CA MET A 124 3.67 13.68 8.58
C MET A 124 4.40 14.71 9.46
N LYS A 125 5.30 15.49 8.87
CA LYS A 125 6.10 16.49 9.56
C LYS A 125 5.90 17.88 8.96
N GLU A 126 6.26 18.90 9.71
CA GLU A 126 6.32 20.29 9.20
C GLU A 126 7.61 20.50 8.38
N VAL A 127 7.61 19.94 7.19
CA VAL A 127 8.66 20.09 6.20
C VAL A 127 8.02 20.49 4.86
N PRO A 128 8.77 21.03 3.91
CA PRO A 128 8.21 21.23 2.57
C PRO A 128 7.71 19.92 1.98
N HIS A 129 6.50 19.94 1.43
CA HIS A 129 5.85 18.77 0.85
C HIS A 129 5.83 18.85 -0.66
N GLY A 130 6.10 17.72 -1.30
CA GLY A 130 5.84 17.52 -2.72
C GLY A 130 4.36 17.33 -3.00
N ASN A 131 4.03 17.12 -4.28
CA ASN A 131 2.67 16.87 -4.72
C ASN A 131 2.53 15.45 -5.24
N VAL A 132 1.39 14.83 -5.00
CA VAL A 132 0.98 13.59 -5.65
C VAL A 132 -0.19 13.94 -6.56
N GLN A 133 0.05 13.95 -7.87
CA GLN A 133 -0.99 14.29 -8.83
C GLN A 133 -1.45 13.08 -9.62
N GLN A 134 -2.73 13.04 -9.90
CA GLN A 134 -3.34 12.02 -10.73
C GLN A 134 -3.22 12.43 -12.19
N VAL A 135 -2.70 11.54 -13.03
CA VAL A 135 -2.61 11.76 -14.47
C VAL A 135 -3.26 10.60 -15.22
N TYR A 136 -3.77 10.90 -16.41
CA TYR A 136 -4.28 9.90 -17.32
C TYR A 136 -3.46 9.88 -18.60
N PHE A 137 -3.19 8.70 -19.09
CA PHE A 137 -2.53 8.51 -20.39
C PHE A 137 -3.30 7.45 -21.18
N TYR A 138 -3.30 7.62 -22.50
CA TYR A 138 -3.90 6.64 -23.37
C TYR A 138 -2.90 5.52 -23.68
N SER A 139 -3.30 4.28 -23.38
CA SER A 139 -2.52 3.08 -23.70
C SER A 139 -3.02 2.50 -25.02
N LYS A 140 -2.24 2.65 -26.06
CA LYS A 140 -2.57 2.12 -27.37
C LYS A 140 -2.60 0.59 -27.38
N SER A 141 -1.67 -0.03 -26.67
CA SER A 141 -1.56 -1.51 -26.62
C SER A 141 -2.75 -2.16 -25.93
N THR A 142 -3.34 -1.50 -24.92
CA THR A 142 -4.53 -1.98 -24.23
C THR A 142 -5.82 -1.35 -24.72
N ASN A 143 -5.72 -0.34 -25.61
CA ASN A 143 -6.85 0.42 -26.12
C ASN A 143 -7.72 1.02 -25.02
N THR A 144 -7.08 1.52 -23.94
CA THR A 144 -7.76 2.12 -22.79
C THR A 144 -7.03 3.35 -22.29
N HIS A 145 -7.75 4.23 -21.62
CA HIS A 145 -7.11 5.23 -20.77
C HIS A 145 -6.69 4.59 -19.46
N ARG A 146 -5.47 4.86 -19.05
CA ARG A 146 -4.89 4.33 -17.81
C ARG A 146 -4.51 5.48 -16.89
N ARG A 147 -4.54 5.22 -15.60
CA ARG A 147 -4.22 6.20 -14.57
C ARG A 147 -2.85 5.94 -13.97
N ALA A 148 -2.13 7.02 -13.66
CA ALA A 148 -0.93 6.99 -12.84
C ALA A 148 -0.98 8.10 -11.80
N PHE A 149 -0.29 7.91 -10.69
CA PHE A 149 0.01 8.97 -9.73
C PHE A 149 1.48 9.34 -9.85
N VAL A 150 1.74 10.63 -9.84
CA VAL A 150 3.09 11.18 -9.99
C VAL A 150 3.40 12.04 -8.77
N TYR A 151 4.41 11.64 -8.02
CA TYR A 151 4.99 12.47 -6.97
C TYR A 151 6.05 13.37 -7.60
N THR A 152 5.88 14.68 -7.40
CA THR A 152 6.91 15.67 -7.73
C THR A 152 7.46 16.26 -6.44
N PRO A 153 8.81 16.38 -6.30
CA PRO A 153 9.41 16.84 -5.05
C PRO A 153 9.07 18.31 -4.76
N PRO A 154 9.26 18.78 -3.49
CA PRO A 154 8.89 20.15 -3.10
C PRO A 154 9.55 21.24 -3.94
N THR A 155 10.74 20.99 -4.48
CA THR A 155 11.47 21.95 -5.32
C THR A 155 10.93 22.04 -6.73
N TYR A 156 10.14 21.09 -7.19
CA TYR A 156 9.67 20.99 -8.57
C TYR A 156 8.90 22.24 -9.03
N GLY A 157 8.07 22.82 -8.17
CA GLY A 157 7.34 24.05 -8.46
C GLY A 157 8.13 25.32 -8.26
N LYS A 158 9.34 25.24 -7.70
CA LYS A 158 10.18 26.39 -7.34
C LYS A 158 11.39 26.59 -8.25
N ASP A 159 11.84 25.53 -8.92
CA ASP A 159 12.94 25.58 -9.87
C ASP A 159 12.51 25.12 -11.27
N LYS A 160 13.44 25.09 -12.19
CA LYS A 160 13.21 24.62 -13.57
C LYS A 160 14.09 23.42 -13.91
N LYS A 161 14.62 22.74 -12.90
CA LYS A 161 15.49 21.58 -13.09
C LYS A 161 14.72 20.40 -13.66
N LYS A 162 15.46 19.53 -14.32
CA LYS A 162 14.99 18.18 -14.67
C LYS A 162 15.40 17.21 -13.58
N TYR A 163 14.58 16.19 -13.36
CA TYR A 163 14.72 15.27 -12.25
C TYR A 163 14.87 13.83 -12.72
N PRO A 164 15.61 12.99 -11.97
CA PRO A 164 15.55 11.55 -12.15
C PRO A 164 14.15 11.02 -11.85
N VAL A 165 13.82 9.84 -12.35
CA VAL A 165 12.50 9.24 -12.18
C VAL A 165 12.62 7.82 -11.67
N LEU A 166 11.85 7.50 -10.63
CA LEU A 166 11.60 6.15 -10.13
C LEU A 166 10.19 5.70 -10.54
N TYR A 167 10.11 4.60 -11.26
CA TYR A 167 8.86 3.90 -11.56
C TYR A 167 8.64 2.85 -10.48
N LEU A 168 7.62 3.04 -9.63
CA LEU A 168 7.40 2.26 -8.41
C LEU A 168 6.10 1.49 -8.50
N GLN A 169 6.18 0.16 -8.48
CA GLN A 169 5.04 -0.72 -8.70
C GLN A 169 4.52 -1.34 -7.40
N HIS A 170 3.19 -1.41 -7.32
CA HIS A 170 2.46 -2.02 -6.21
C HIS A 170 2.51 -3.55 -6.27
N GLY A 171 2.02 -4.19 -5.20
CA GLY A 171 1.92 -5.65 -5.09
C GLY A 171 0.61 -6.21 -5.61
N TRP A 172 0.49 -7.54 -5.48
CA TRP A 172 -0.70 -8.27 -5.90
C TRP A 172 -1.97 -7.77 -5.17
N GLY A 173 -3.02 -7.56 -5.93
CA GLY A 173 -4.31 -7.13 -5.38
C GLY A 173 -4.41 -5.66 -5.02
N GLU A 174 -3.33 -4.92 -5.18
CA GLU A 174 -3.28 -3.48 -4.96
C GLU A 174 -3.46 -2.71 -6.28
N ASP A 175 -3.39 -1.39 -6.24
CA ASP A 175 -3.44 -0.53 -7.42
C ASP A 175 -2.45 0.64 -7.32
N GLU A 176 -2.56 1.59 -8.23
CA GLU A 176 -1.68 2.75 -8.31
C GLU A 176 -1.79 3.71 -7.12
N THR A 177 -2.75 3.52 -6.22
CA THR A 177 -2.90 4.35 -5.01
C THR A 177 -2.06 3.84 -3.83
N ALA A 178 -1.60 2.59 -3.88
CA ALA A 178 -1.05 1.90 -2.72
C ALA A 178 0.23 2.54 -2.17
N TRP A 179 1.19 2.85 -3.01
CA TRP A 179 2.48 3.36 -2.56
C TRP A 179 2.40 4.73 -1.90
N SER A 180 1.50 5.61 -2.32
CA SER A 180 1.30 6.91 -1.66
C SER A 180 0.37 6.80 -0.45
N ASN A 181 -0.71 6.03 -0.53
CA ASN A 181 -1.67 5.91 0.57
C ASN A 181 -1.15 5.02 1.72
N GLN A 182 -1.02 3.72 1.47
CA GLN A 182 -0.54 2.77 2.49
C GLN A 182 0.97 2.87 2.71
N GLY A 183 1.72 3.07 1.62
CA GLY A 183 3.19 3.04 1.64
C GLY A 183 3.85 4.34 2.06
N HIS A 184 3.10 5.44 2.13
CA HIS A 184 3.61 6.76 2.50
C HIS A 184 4.82 7.23 1.68
N ALA A 185 4.96 6.79 0.43
CA ALA A 185 6.13 7.08 -0.41
C ALA A 185 6.40 8.58 -0.52
N ASN A 186 5.37 9.41 -0.65
CA ASN A 186 5.48 10.86 -0.70
C ASN A 186 6.02 11.47 0.60
N LEU A 187 5.55 10.97 1.75
CA LEU A 187 6.01 11.46 3.06
C LEU A 187 7.45 11.04 3.34
N ILE A 188 7.81 9.81 2.98
CA ILE A 188 9.20 9.34 3.09
C ILE A 188 10.12 10.22 2.24
N MET A 189 9.73 10.51 1.02
CA MET A 189 10.50 11.41 0.14
C MET A 189 10.65 12.80 0.74
N ASP A 190 9.55 13.41 1.17
CA ASP A 190 9.57 14.75 1.77
C ASP A 190 10.53 14.82 2.97
N ASN A 191 10.45 13.82 3.85
CA ASN A 191 11.29 13.77 5.04
C ASN A 191 12.77 13.56 4.71
N LEU A 192 13.09 12.66 3.80
CA LEU A 192 14.48 12.40 3.39
C LEU A 192 15.10 13.59 2.64
N ILE A 193 14.30 14.27 1.82
CA ILE A 193 14.75 15.51 1.14
C ILE A 193 15.03 16.61 2.16
N ALA A 194 14.12 16.81 3.13
CA ALA A 194 14.29 17.82 4.18
C ALA A 194 15.52 17.57 5.06
N GLU A 195 15.84 16.29 5.29
CA GLU A 195 17.04 15.90 6.04
C GLU A 195 18.34 15.96 5.22
N GLY A 196 18.25 16.25 3.93
CA GLY A 196 19.39 16.26 3.02
C GLY A 196 20.00 14.89 2.75
N LYS A 197 19.26 13.82 2.99
CA LYS A 197 19.72 12.43 2.82
C LYS A 197 19.64 11.92 1.41
N ILE A 198 18.78 12.51 0.57
CA ILE A 198 18.59 12.13 -0.83
C ILE A 198 18.50 13.38 -1.70
N GLU A 199 18.92 13.23 -2.97
CA GLU A 199 18.60 14.19 -4.01
C GLU A 199 17.13 14.03 -4.41
N PRO A 200 16.41 15.14 -4.68
CA PRO A 200 15.02 15.05 -5.11
C PRO A 200 14.84 14.31 -6.44
N PHE A 201 13.81 13.48 -6.53
CA PHE A 201 13.43 12.82 -7.76
C PHE A 201 11.90 12.65 -7.87
N ILE A 202 11.43 12.35 -9.06
CA ILE A 202 10.02 12.10 -9.36
C ILE A 202 9.74 10.61 -9.12
N ILE A 203 8.57 10.28 -8.58
CA ILE A 203 8.09 8.90 -8.50
C ILE A 203 6.83 8.76 -9.34
N VAL A 204 6.79 7.74 -10.19
CA VAL A 204 5.62 7.39 -11.00
C VAL A 204 5.08 6.05 -10.53
N MET A 205 3.81 6.05 -10.16
CA MET A 205 3.09 4.88 -9.63
C MET A 205 1.91 4.59 -10.54
N THR A 206 1.91 3.44 -11.21
CA THR A 206 0.82 3.07 -12.14
C THR A 206 0.26 1.71 -11.82
N TYR A 207 -0.89 1.40 -12.44
CA TYR A 207 -1.52 0.08 -12.29
C TYR A 207 -0.76 -0.96 -13.11
N GLY A 208 -0.26 -1.98 -12.43
CA GLY A 208 0.64 -2.98 -13.01
C GLY A 208 -0.05 -4.18 -13.67
N MET A 209 -1.38 -4.15 -13.80
CA MET A 209 -2.15 -5.24 -14.41
C MET A 209 -2.65 -4.85 -15.78
N THR A 210 -2.59 -5.77 -16.73
CA THR A 210 -3.09 -5.59 -18.09
C THR A 210 -4.14 -6.63 -18.46
N ASN A 211 -4.13 -7.77 -17.78
CA ASN A 211 -5.15 -8.80 -17.96
C ASN A 211 -6.05 -8.86 -16.71
N ASP A 212 -7.27 -9.30 -16.92
CA ASP A 212 -8.26 -9.46 -15.85
C ASP A 212 -7.95 -10.71 -15.03
N VAL A 213 -7.17 -10.52 -13.97
CA VAL A 213 -6.81 -11.59 -13.03
C VAL A 213 -7.45 -11.31 -11.69
N ARG A 214 -8.23 -12.24 -11.20
CA ARG A 214 -8.91 -12.15 -9.92
C ARG A 214 -8.01 -12.61 -8.78
N PHE A 215 -8.30 -12.09 -7.59
CA PHE A 215 -7.60 -12.49 -6.38
C PHE A 215 -7.63 -14.02 -6.20
N GLY A 216 -6.49 -14.61 -5.88
CA GLY A 216 -6.33 -16.06 -5.77
C GLY A 216 -5.90 -16.77 -7.06
N HIS A 217 -5.87 -16.06 -8.19
CA HIS A 217 -5.49 -16.62 -9.49
C HIS A 217 -4.16 -16.04 -9.99
N ILE A 218 -3.19 -15.88 -9.12
CA ILE A 218 -1.89 -15.27 -9.43
C ILE A 218 -1.12 -15.99 -10.55
N ASN A 219 -1.36 -17.29 -10.72
CA ASN A 219 -0.76 -18.07 -11.80
C ASN A 219 -1.24 -17.69 -13.21
N GLN A 220 -2.32 -16.91 -13.30
CA GLN A 220 -2.83 -16.37 -14.57
C GLN A 220 -2.25 -14.98 -14.89
N PHE A 221 -1.48 -14.41 -13.97
CA PHE A 221 -0.86 -13.12 -14.17
C PHE A 221 0.25 -13.20 -15.20
N THR A 222 0.31 -12.20 -16.08
CA THR A 222 1.40 -12.02 -17.04
C THR A 222 1.92 -10.57 -16.98
N ALA A 223 3.23 -10.39 -17.06
CA ALA A 223 3.87 -9.08 -17.07
C ALA A 223 4.21 -8.59 -18.48
N LYS A 224 3.96 -9.40 -19.51
CA LYS A 224 4.41 -9.11 -20.87
C LYS A 224 3.77 -7.88 -21.47
N GLU A 225 2.45 -7.76 -21.35
CA GLU A 225 1.73 -6.60 -21.87
C GLU A 225 2.05 -5.35 -21.06
N PHE A 226 2.27 -5.50 -19.75
CA PHE A 226 2.64 -4.38 -18.89
C PHE A 226 4.02 -3.80 -19.25
N GLU A 227 4.96 -4.61 -19.72
CA GLU A 227 6.25 -4.11 -20.24
C GLU A 227 6.02 -3.06 -21.34
N THR A 228 5.14 -3.33 -22.28
CA THR A 228 4.78 -2.38 -23.35
C THR A 228 4.12 -1.13 -22.80
N VAL A 229 3.16 -1.28 -21.89
CA VAL A 229 2.48 -0.14 -21.25
C VAL A 229 3.48 0.76 -20.52
N LEU A 230 4.37 0.19 -19.75
CA LEU A 230 5.34 0.95 -18.95
C LEU A 230 6.40 1.61 -19.83
N VAL A 231 7.08 0.80 -20.64
CA VAL A 231 8.31 1.24 -21.35
C VAL A 231 7.98 2.01 -22.61
N ASP A 232 7.02 1.55 -23.39
CA ASP A 232 6.77 2.12 -24.71
C ASP A 232 5.65 3.19 -24.72
N GLU A 233 4.85 3.27 -23.63
CA GLU A 233 3.73 4.20 -23.54
C GLU A 233 3.84 5.17 -22.37
N LEU A 234 3.99 4.69 -21.13
CA LEU A 234 4.01 5.56 -19.94
C LEU A 234 5.31 6.38 -19.85
N ILE A 235 6.47 5.77 -20.03
CA ILE A 235 7.75 6.50 -19.95
C ILE A 235 7.79 7.66 -20.94
N PRO A 236 7.45 7.49 -22.23
CA PRO A 236 7.37 8.61 -23.16
C PRO A 236 6.37 9.69 -22.73
N TYR A 237 5.22 9.29 -22.20
CA TYR A 237 4.23 10.24 -21.68
C TYR A 237 4.81 11.07 -20.52
N ILE A 238 5.47 10.45 -19.57
CA ILE A 238 6.08 11.13 -18.42
C ILE A 238 7.19 12.07 -18.90
N ASP A 239 8.06 11.61 -19.77
CA ASP A 239 9.18 12.43 -20.29
C ASP A 239 8.69 13.63 -21.10
N SER A 240 7.51 13.53 -21.73
CA SER A 240 6.90 14.63 -22.48
C SER A 240 6.14 15.64 -21.61
N ASN A 241 5.65 15.23 -20.43
CA ASN A 241 4.77 16.05 -19.60
C ASN A 241 5.42 16.52 -18.31
N PHE A 242 6.56 15.98 -17.94
CA PHE A 242 7.30 16.33 -16.73
C PHE A 242 8.75 16.66 -17.07
N ARG A 243 9.37 17.47 -16.23
CA ARG A 243 10.78 17.81 -16.36
C ARG A 243 11.63 16.67 -15.83
N THR A 244 11.97 15.76 -16.72
CA THR A 244 12.73 14.55 -16.43
C THR A 244 14.11 14.56 -17.08
N LEU A 245 15.06 13.91 -16.43
CA LEU A 245 16.32 13.50 -17.05
C LEU A 245 16.05 12.19 -17.80
N ALA A 246 15.67 12.32 -19.08
CA ALA A 246 15.07 11.24 -19.87
C ALA A 246 16.11 10.29 -20.47
N ASP A 247 16.94 9.70 -19.62
CA ASP A 247 17.94 8.73 -20.03
C ASP A 247 18.05 7.58 -19.00
N LYS A 248 18.68 6.50 -19.41
CA LYS A 248 18.89 5.30 -18.60
C LYS A 248 19.56 5.59 -17.25
N LYS A 249 20.55 6.50 -17.22
CA LYS A 249 21.33 6.81 -16.00
C LYS A 249 20.49 7.44 -14.90
N HIS A 250 19.37 8.06 -15.26
CA HIS A 250 18.50 8.79 -14.36
C HIS A 250 17.13 8.13 -14.20
N ARG A 251 17.03 6.85 -14.51
CA ARG A 251 15.77 6.11 -14.45
C ARG A 251 15.94 4.84 -13.66
N ALA A 252 15.03 4.64 -12.70
CA ALA A 252 14.97 3.47 -11.84
C ALA A 252 13.59 2.83 -11.90
N MET A 253 13.54 1.54 -11.65
CA MET A 253 12.30 0.78 -11.43
C MET A 253 12.41 -0.02 -10.15
N ALA A 254 11.35 -0.03 -9.36
CA ALA A 254 11.25 -0.84 -8.16
C ALA A 254 9.81 -1.32 -7.97
N GLY A 255 9.63 -2.36 -7.18
CA GLY A 255 8.30 -2.88 -6.91
C GLY A 255 8.25 -3.85 -5.77
N LEU A 256 7.05 -3.96 -5.18
CA LEU A 256 6.75 -4.85 -4.07
C LEU A 256 6.11 -6.14 -4.59
N SER A 257 6.60 -7.30 -4.17
CA SER A 257 6.01 -8.61 -4.47
C SER A 257 5.80 -8.81 -5.98
N MET A 258 4.56 -8.80 -6.47
CA MET A 258 4.25 -8.82 -7.91
C MET A 258 4.97 -7.69 -8.67
N GLY A 259 5.00 -6.49 -8.09
CA GLY A 259 5.74 -5.36 -8.66
C GLY A 259 7.25 -5.60 -8.71
N GLY A 260 7.79 -6.36 -7.75
CA GLY A 260 9.17 -6.84 -7.78
C GLY A 260 9.41 -7.82 -8.92
N PHE A 261 8.48 -8.72 -9.15
CA PHE A 261 8.51 -9.65 -10.28
C PHE A 261 8.49 -8.90 -11.63
N GLU A 262 7.60 -7.92 -11.76
CA GLU A 262 7.55 -7.05 -12.95
C GLU A 262 8.86 -6.30 -13.15
N THR A 263 9.42 -5.76 -12.06
CA THR A 263 10.71 -5.05 -12.09
C THR A 263 11.82 -5.96 -12.59
N ARG A 264 11.90 -7.18 -12.06
CA ARG A 264 12.92 -8.15 -12.49
C ARG A 264 12.79 -8.48 -13.97
N LEU A 265 11.60 -8.83 -14.43
CA LEU A 265 11.39 -9.20 -15.82
C LEU A 265 11.66 -8.05 -16.78
N ILE A 266 11.12 -6.88 -16.52
CA ILE A 266 11.22 -5.73 -17.42
C ILE A 266 12.65 -5.21 -17.49
N THR A 267 13.35 -5.10 -16.37
CA THR A 267 14.74 -4.62 -16.35
C THR A 267 15.70 -5.58 -17.02
N LEU A 268 15.45 -6.89 -16.95
CA LEU A 268 16.25 -7.88 -17.65
C LEU A 268 15.98 -7.91 -19.17
N ARG A 269 14.71 -7.75 -19.56
CA ARG A 269 14.31 -7.75 -20.98
C ARG A 269 14.65 -6.46 -21.71
N ARG A 270 14.66 -5.34 -20.97
CA ARG A 270 14.89 -3.98 -21.52
C ARG A 270 16.06 -3.31 -20.78
N PRO A 271 17.29 -3.88 -20.89
CA PRO A 271 18.43 -3.39 -20.11
C PRO A 271 18.87 -1.98 -20.49
N GLU A 272 18.43 -1.46 -21.63
CA GLU A 272 18.71 -0.10 -22.12
C GLU A 272 17.84 0.99 -21.46
N VAL A 273 16.84 0.61 -20.67
CA VAL A 273 15.83 1.56 -20.15
C VAL A 273 16.15 2.04 -18.75
N PHE A 274 16.56 1.14 -17.86
CA PHE A 274 16.78 1.44 -16.44
C PHE A 274 18.23 1.14 -16.04
N ASN A 275 18.78 1.99 -15.19
CA ASN A 275 20.13 1.79 -14.64
C ASN A 275 20.09 1.28 -13.20
N TYR A 276 18.97 1.49 -12.50
CA TYR A 276 18.77 1.06 -11.12
C TYR A 276 17.45 0.31 -10.98
N TYR A 277 17.43 -0.70 -10.13
CA TYR A 277 16.22 -1.46 -9.85
C TYR A 277 16.21 -1.99 -8.43
N GLY A 278 15.04 -2.02 -7.82
CA GLY A 278 14.79 -2.51 -6.47
C GLY A 278 13.71 -3.59 -6.43
N LEU A 279 14.04 -4.72 -5.82
CA LEU A 279 13.12 -5.84 -5.64
C LEU A 279 12.75 -5.93 -4.17
N LEU A 280 11.53 -5.53 -3.83
CA LEU A 280 11.03 -5.53 -2.46
C LEU A 280 10.12 -6.75 -2.27
N SER A 281 10.56 -7.71 -1.45
CA SER A 281 9.82 -8.96 -1.21
C SER A 281 9.38 -9.65 -2.51
N GLY A 282 10.18 -9.53 -3.55
CA GLY A 282 9.95 -10.16 -4.84
C GLY A 282 10.21 -11.65 -4.73
N GLY A 283 9.14 -12.46 -4.76
CA GLY A 283 9.25 -13.91 -4.77
C GLY A 283 9.92 -14.41 -6.05
N VAL A 284 10.60 -15.54 -5.95
CA VAL A 284 11.07 -16.29 -7.12
C VAL A 284 9.89 -17.09 -7.62
N TYR A 285 9.11 -16.48 -8.51
CA TYR A 285 8.14 -17.25 -9.28
C TYR A 285 8.90 -17.93 -10.41
N ALA A 286 8.83 -19.24 -10.47
CA ALA A 286 9.38 -19.97 -11.60
C ALA A 286 8.73 -19.48 -12.90
N PRO A 287 9.48 -19.45 -14.01
CA PRO A 287 8.96 -18.99 -15.28
C PRO A 287 7.83 -19.87 -15.80
#